data_77f9879c1956b0e7e4ba17590cc26fce
#
_entry.id   77f9879c1956b0e7e4ba17590cc26fce
#
_cell.length_a   1.000
_cell.length_b   1.000
_cell.length_c   1.000
_cell.angle_alpha   90.00
_cell.angle_beta   90.00
_cell.angle_gamma   90.00
#
_symmetry.space_group_name_H-M   'P 1'
#
loop_
_entity.id
_entity.type
_entity.pdbx_description
1 polymer ?
#
loop_
_entity_poly.entity_id
_entity_poly.type
_entity_poly.pdbx_seq_one_letter_code
_entity_poly.pdbx_strand_id
1 'polypeptide(L)'
;MPQLGLGVWRVEEGQQVKESVKTALEIGYRLIDTAAIYQNEAGVGEGMRESGVKREDVFLTTKVWNSDQGYDETLRAFETSLEKLGTDYVDLYLIHWPVPANDKYVDTYKALEKLYADGRVRAIGVSNFHIPHLELILEECSVKPTVNQVECHPRLAQNELREFCTRNEILLEAWSPLMQGGDILTNETIGAIAGRHGKTPAQTVIRWHLQKGNIVIPKSVTPSRIRENFDVFDFELTQEEMADINGLNQDKRVGPNPDEFNNA
;
A
#
# COMPACT_ATOMS: atom_id res chain seq x y z
N MET A 1 -6.04 -9.09 6.73
CA MET A 1 -5.03 -8.53 5.80
C MET A 1 -3.66 -8.71 6.42
N PRO A 2 -2.64 -9.23 5.70
CA PRO A 2 -1.26 -9.29 6.21
C PRO A 2 -0.68 -7.91 6.46
N GLN A 3 0.16 -7.75 7.49
CA GLN A 3 0.77 -6.47 7.85
C GLN A 3 1.97 -6.09 6.96
N LEU A 4 2.62 -7.08 6.31
CA LEU A 4 3.73 -6.88 5.40
C LEU A 4 3.38 -7.42 4.02
N GLY A 5 3.54 -6.61 2.99
CA GLY A 5 3.32 -6.96 1.60
C GLY A 5 4.44 -6.53 0.68
N LEU A 6 4.37 -6.94 -0.59
CA LEU A 6 5.23 -6.47 -1.67
C LEU A 6 4.47 -5.44 -2.50
N GLY A 7 4.97 -4.21 -2.58
CA GLY A 7 4.54 -3.21 -3.55
C GLY A 7 5.30 -3.37 -4.88
N VAL A 8 4.61 -3.16 -6.00
CA VAL A 8 5.23 -3.32 -7.33
C VAL A 8 5.26 -2.03 -8.16
N TRP A 9 5.09 -0.87 -7.56
CA TRP A 9 5.24 0.40 -8.26
C TRP A 9 6.63 0.54 -8.90
N ARG A 10 6.68 0.96 -10.16
CA ARG A 10 7.92 1.04 -10.97
C ARG A 10 8.67 -0.31 -11.08
N VAL A 11 7.96 -1.41 -11.04
CA VAL A 11 8.49 -2.70 -11.49
C VAL A 11 8.02 -2.91 -12.91
N GLU A 12 8.97 -3.21 -13.81
CA GLU A 12 8.67 -3.39 -15.24
C GLU A 12 7.76 -4.59 -15.47
N GLU A 13 6.79 -4.40 -16.38
CA GLU A 13 5.89 -5.46 -16.83
C GLU A 13 6.67 -6.63 -17.44
N GLY A 14 6.09 -7.82 -17.38
CA GLY A 14 6.67 -9.06 -17.90
C GLY A 14 7.58 -9.74 -16.87
N GLN A 15 8.77 -10.18 -17.28
CA GLN A 15 9.62 -11.05 -16.45
C GLN A 15 9.98 -10.44 -15.10
N GLN A 16 10.24 -9.11 -15.03
CA GLN A 16 10.71 -8.50 -13.79
C GLN A 16 9.64 -8.52 -12.69
N VAL A 17 8.41 -8.10 -12.99
CA VAL A 17 7.32 -8.11 -11.99
C VAL A 17 6.92 -9.53 -11.66
N LYS A 18 6.86 -10.41 -12.66
CA LYS A 18 6.53 -11.82 -12.46
C LYS A 18 7.49 -12.50 -11.48
N GLU A 19 8.80 -12.40 -11.69
CA GLU A 19 9.80 -12.98 -10.81
C GLU A 19 9.81 -12.35 -9.41
N SER A 20 9.55 -11.03 -9.32
CA SER A 20 9.48 -10.35 -8.02
C SER A 20 8.30 -10.87 -7.19
N VAL A 21 7.12 -11.01 -7.79
CA VAL A 21 5.90 -11.51 -7.13
C VAL A 21 6.07 -12.98 -6.76
N LYS A 22 6.51 -13.81 -7.69
CA LYS A 22 6.78 -15.22 -7.44
C LYS A 22 7.74 -15.41 -6.28
N THR A 23 8.90 -14.75 -6.32
CA THR A 23 9.91 -14.80 -5.25
C THR A 23 9.32 -14.38 -3.90
N ALA A 24 8.55 -13.30 -3.85
CA ALA A 24 7.93 -12.85 -2.60
C ALA A 24 6.97 -13.91 -2.02
N LEU A 25 6.11 -14.47 -2.85
CA LEU A 25 5.15 -15.50 -2.42
C LEU A 25 5.85 -16.79 -1.97
N GLU A 26 6.92 -17.21 -2.64
CA GLU A 26 7.74 -18.37 -2.25
C GLU A 26 8.48 -18.14 -0.91
N ILE A 27 8.88 -16.89 -0.62
CA ILE A 27 9.50 -16.51 0.67
C ILE A 27 8.48 -16.56 1.81
N GLY A 28 7.21 -16.27 1.54
CA GLY A 28 6.15 -16.25 2.56
C GLY A 28 5.29 -14.98 2.58
N TYR A 29 5.54 -14.01 1.71
CA TYR A 29 4.60 -12.89 1.55
C TYR A 29 3.22 -13.42 1.17
N ARG A 30 2.19 -12.73 1.65
CA ARG A 30 0.78 -13.04 1.33
C ARG A 30 -0.03 -11.79 0.97
N LEU A 31 0.60 -10.63 0.87
CA LEU A 31 0.02 -9.38 0.38
C LEU A 31 0.83 -8.89 -0.81
N ILE A 32 0.15 -8.67 -1.95
CA ILE A 32 0.70 -8.08 -3.18
C ILE A 32 -0.12 -6.84 -3.51
N ASP A 33 0.58 -5.70 -3.67
CA ASP A 33 -0.02 -4.41 -3.99
C ASP A 33 0.41 -3.93 -5.37
N THR A 34 -0.57 -3.79 -6.27
CA THR A 34 -0.42 -3.20 -7.61
C THR A 34 -1.43 -2.09 -7.85
N ALA A 35 -1.52 -1.57 -9.06
CA ALA A 35 -2.52 -0.61 -9.51
C ALA A 35 -2.61 -0.60 -11.04
N ALA A 36 -3.77 -0.20 -11.59
CA ALA A 36 -3.98 -0.11 -13.03
C ALA A 36 -2.93 0.75 -13.75
N ILE A 37 -2.56 1.91 -13.15
CA ILE A 37 -1.57 2.84 -13.74
C ILE A 37 -0.15 2.27 -13.76
N TYR A 38 0.19 1.26 -12.95
CA TYR A 38 1.52 0.67 -12.98
C TYR A 38 1.78 -0.15 -14.25
N GLN A 39 0.70 -0.50 -14.97
CA GLN A 39 0.72 -1.25 -16.22
C GLN A 39 1.44 -2.62 -16.10
N ASN A 40 1.41 -3.20 -14.89
CA ASN A 40 2.08 -4.46 -14.59
C ASN A 40 1.16 -5.52 -13.96
N GLU A 41 -0.15 -5.32 -14.05
CA GLU A 41 -1.14 -6.25 -13.50
C GLU A 41 -1.07 -7.65 -14.14
N ALA A 42 -0.77 -7.75 -15.43
CA ALA A 42 -0.67 -9.03 -16.12
C ALA A 42 0.48 -9.88 -15.58
N GLY A 43 1.66 -9.29 -15.45
CA GLY A 43 2.81 -9.97 -14.86
C GLY A 43 2.66 -10.27 -13.37
N VAL A 44 1.89 -9.44 -12.61
CA VAL A 44 1.50 -9.76 -11.22
C VAL A 44 0.67 -11.05 -11.20
N GLY A 45 -0.37 -11.14 -12.04
CA GLY A 45 -1.21 -12.34 -12.15
C GLY A 45 -0.42 -13.59 -12.56
N GLU A 46 0.52 -13.45 -13.50
CA GLU A 46 1.42 -14.54 -13.89
C GLU A 46 2.32 -14.99 -12.72
N GLY A 47 2.96 -14.04 -12.03
CA GLY A 47 3.82 -14.32 -10.88
C GLY A 47 3.08 -15.05 -9.74
N MET A 48 1.83 -14.64 -9.49
CA MET A 48 0.98 -15.32 -8.52
C MET A 48 0.71 -16.77 -8.92
N ARG A 49 0.33 -17.04 -10.18
CA ARG A 49 0.06 -18.39 -10.67
C ARG A 49 1.32 -19.27 -10.64
N GLU A 50 2.46 -18.72 -11.06
CA GLU A 50 3.73 -19.47 -11.11
C GLU A 50 4.35 -19.73 -9.72
N SER A 51 3.96 -19.00 -8.69
CA SER A 51 4.43 -19.22 -7.32
C SER A 51 3.92 -20.52 -6.70
N GLY A 52 2.85 -21.09 -7.26
CA GLY A 52 2.17 -22.27 -6.70
C GLY A 52 1.36 -21.99 -5.42
N VAL A 53 1.34 -20.75 -4.91
CA VAL A 53 0.48 -20.36 -3.79
C VAL A 53 -0.95 -20.23 -4.29
N LYS A 54 -1.90 -20.81 -3.55
CA LYS A 54 -3.31 -20.74 -3.94
C LYS A 54 -3.80 -19.29 -3.94
N ARG A 55 -4.69 -18.95 -4.89
CA ARG A 55 -5.28 -17.59 -5.00
C ARG A 55 -5.92 -17.12 -3.68
N GLU A 56 -6.60 -18.02 -2.98
CA GLU A 56 -7.28 -17.76 -1.71
C GLU A 56 -6.34 -17.42 -0.55
N ASP A 57 -5.06 -17.83 -0.65
CA ASP A 57 -4.01 -17.54 0.34
C ASP A 57 -3.26 -16.23 0.05
N VAL A 58 -3.54 -15.58 -1.08
CA VAL A 58 -2.92 -14.30 -1.46
C VAL A 58 -3.93 -13.18 -1.28
N PHE A 59 -3.56 -12.17 -0.52
CA PHE A 59 -4.30 -10.90 -0.41
C PHE A 59 -3.81 -9.96 -1.52
N LEU A 60 -4.65 -9.73 -2.52
CA LEU A 60 -4.32 -8.96 -3.70
C LEU A 60 -5.01 -7.59 -3.65
N THR A 61 -4.23 -6.53 -3.78
CA THR A 61 -4.71 -5.16 -3.90
C THR A 61 -4.44 -4.61 -5.30
N THR A 62 -5.45 -4.00 -5.91
CA THR A 62 -5.26 -3.10 -7.06
C THR A 62 -6.06 -1.81 -6.87
N LYS A 63 -5.89 -0.82 -7.77
CA LYS A 63 -6.43 0.53 -7.60
C LYS A 63 -6.96 1.07 -8.92
N VAL A 64 -8.12 1.75 -8.88
CA VAL A 64 -8.61 2.52 -10.02
C VAL A 64 -7.77 3.78 -10.20
N TRP A 65 -7.37 4.04 -11.44
CA TRP A 65 -6.62 5.26 -11.76
C TRP A 65 -7.53 6.48 -11.92
N ASN A 66 -6.93 7.66 -11.86
CA ASN A 66 -7.62 8.95 -11.86
C ASN A 66 -8.47 9.21 -13.11
N SER A 67 -8.00 8.78 -14.29
CA SER A 67 -8.75 8.90 -15.56
C SER A 67 -10.04 8.07 -15.59
N ASP A 68 -10.09 7.02 -14.77
CA ASP A 68 -11.20 6.07 -14.72
C ASP A 68 -12.13 6.31 -13.52
N GLN A 69 -12.03 7.48 -12.89
CA GLN A 69 -12.94 7.89 -11.83
C GLN A 69 -14.34 8.24 -12.37
N GLY A 70 -15.34 7.93 -11.59
CA GLY A 70 -16.76 7.99 -11.88
C GLY A 70 -17.38 6.61 -11.70
N TYR A 71 -18.70 6.53 -11.55
CA TYR A 71 -19.36 5.27 -11.21
C TYR A 71 -19.20 4.20 -12.31
N ASP A 72 -19.62 4.49 -13.53
CA ASP A 72 -19.60 3.52 -14.64
C ASP A 72 -18.16 3.26 -15.14
N GLU A 73 -17.32 4.30 -15.17
CA GLU A 73 -15.92 4.21 -15.56
C GLU A 73 -15.16 3.26 -14.63
N THR A 74 -15.35 3.40 -13.33
CA THR A 74 -14.72 2.56 -12.30
C THR A 74 -15.13 1.10 -12.44
N LEU A 75 -16.41 0.82 -12.72
CA LEU A 75 -16.88 -0.56 -12.95
C LEU A 75 -16.19 -1.18 -14.17
N ARG A 76 -16.05 -0.43 -15.27
CA ARG A 76 -15.33 -0.90 -16.47
C ARG A 76 -13.83 -1.11 -16.22
N ALA A 77 -13.19 -0.17 -15.53
CA ALA A 77 -11.78 -0.27 -15.17
C ALA A 77 -11.50 -1.49 -14.29
N PHE A 78 -12.41 -1.81 -13.37
CA PHE A 78 -12.30 -2.99 -12.52
C PHE A 78 -12.29 -4.30 -13.32
N GLU A 79 -13.21 -4.45 -14.31
CA GLU A 79 -13.23 -5.65 -15.17
C GLU A 79 -11.91 -5.77 -15.97
N THR A 80 -11.38 -4.65 -16.48
CA THR A 80 -10.09 -4.64 -17.17
C THR A 80 -8.94 -5.09 -16.24
N SER A 81 -8.94 -4.65 -14.99
CA SER A 81 -7.95 -5.08 -14.00
C SER A 81 -8.06 -6.59 -13.71
N LEU A 82 -9.27 -7.13 -13.53
CA LEU A 82 -9.46 -8.56 -13.33
C LEU A 82 -8.99 -9.41 -14.52
N GLU A 83 -9.28 -8.96 -15.74
CA GLU A 83 -8.82 -9.62 -16.96
C GLU A 83 -7.29 -9.70 -17.00
N LYS A 84 -6.59 -8.58 -16.76
CA LYS A 84 -5.12 -8.54 -16.70
C LYS A 84 -4.55 -9.41 -15.59
N LEU A 85 -5.09 -9.33 -14.39
CA LEU A 85 -4.66 -10.12 -13.23
C LEU A 85 -4.97 -11.62 -13.39
N GLY A 86 -5.92 -11.98 -14.27
CA GLY A 86 -6.36 -13.35 -14.49
C GLY A 86 -7.04 -13.96 -13.26
N THR A 87 -7.91 -13.20 -12.61
CA THR A 87 -8.65 -13.60 -11.41
C THR A 87 -10.09 -13.07 -11.45
N ASP A 88 -10.99 -13.71 -10.72
CA ASP A 88 -12.41 -13.32 -10.68
C ASP A 88 -12.74 -12.32 -9.58
N TYR A 89 -11.79 -12.05 -8.67
CA TYR A 89 -11.94 -11.11 -7.56
C TYR A 89 -10.60 -10.53 -7.12
N VAL A 90 -10.65 -9.40 -6.42
CA VAL A 90 -9.52 -8.89 -5.63
C VAL A 90 -9.89 -8.81 -4.16
N ASP A 91 -8.89 -8.82 -3.28
CA ASP A 91 -9.13 -8.75 -1.84
C ASP A 91 -9.35 -7.32 -1.37
N LEU A 92 -8.69 -6.34 -2.02
CA LEU A 92 -8.85 -4.92 -1.74
C LEU A 92 -8.82 -4.11 -3.05
N TYR A 93 -9.81 -3.25 -3.23
CA TYR A 93 -9.85 -2.30 -4.34
C TYR A 93 -9.84 -0.87 -3.80
N LEU A 94 -8.93 -0.04 -4.30
CA LEU A 94 -8.71 1.32 -3.80
C LEU A 94 -8.98 2.38 -4.87
N ILE A 95 -9.46 3.56 -4.46
CA ILE A 95 -9.27 4.79 -5.22
C ILE A 95 -7.81 5.21 -5.07
N HIS A 96 -7.09 5.43 -6.18
CA HIS A 96 -5.63 5.69 -6.12
C HIS A 96 -5.30 7.08 -5.58
N TRP A 97 -6.05 8.12 -5.98
CA TRP A 97 -5.94 9.50 -5.51
C TRP A 97 -7.33 10.15 -5.42
N PRO A 98 -7.56 11.12 -4.53
CA PRO A 98 -8.86 11.80 -4.44
C PRO A 98 -9.14 12.67 -5.66
N VAL A 99 -8.12 13.29 -6.27
CA VAL A 99 -8.25 14.25 -7.40
C VAL A 99 -9.34 15.28 -7.14
N PRO A 100 -9.18 16.17 -6.14
CA PRO A 100 -10.27 17.04 -5.69
C PRO A 100 -10.85 17.93 -6.80
N ALA A 101 -10.02 18.32 -7.78
CA ALA A 101 -10.45 19.16 -8.90
C ALA A 101 -11.48 18.47 -9.83
N ASN A 102 -11.56 17.14 -9.83
CA ASN A 102 -12.51 16.39 -10.65
C ASN A 102 -13.85 16.13 -9.96
N ASP A 103 -13.87 16.24 -8.62
CA ASP A 103 -15.05 16.01 -7.77
C ASP A 103 -15.79 14.68 -8.06
N LYS A 104 -15.02 13.61 -8.34
CA LYS A 104 -15.58 12.29 -8.74
C LYS A 104 -15.35 11.17 -7.74
N TYR A 105 -14.54 11.40 -6.70
CA TYR A 105 -14.15 10.29 -5.83
C TYR A 105 -15.30 9.72 -5.00
N VAL A 106 -16.36 10.50 -4.71
CA VAL A 106 -17.56 9.99 -4.04
C VAL A 106 -18.31 9.02 -4.96
N ASP A 107 -18.56 9.39 -6.22
CA ASP A 107 -19.22 8.49 -7.18
C ASP A 107 -18.36 7.26 -7.49
N THR A 108 -17.04 7.44 -7.56
CA THR A 108 -16.07 6.35 -7.67
C THR A 108 -16.20 5.40 -6.47
N TYR A 109 -16.30 5.94 -5.26
CA TYR A 109 -16.43 5.11 -4.06
C TYR A 109 -17.75 4.36 -4.02
N LYS A 110 -18.86 4.95 -4.49
CA LYS A 110 -20.14 4.26 -4.65
C LYS A 110 -20.06 3.08 -5.64
N ALA A 111 -19.22 3.18 -6.67
CA ALA A 111 -18.93 2.04 -7.54
C ALA A 111 -18.16 0.93 -6.80
N LEU A 112 -17.19 1.30 -5.92
CA LEU A 112 -16.53 0.33 -5.06
C LEU A 112 -17.53 -0.37 -4.11
N GLU A 113 -18.47 0.36 -3.53
CA GLU A 113 -19.55 -0.21 -2.70
C GLU A 113 -20.40 -1.24 -3.48
N LYS A 114 -20.71 -0.94 -4.75
CA LYS A 114 -21.41 -1.88 -5.64
C LYS A 114 -20.62 -3.16 -5.84
N LEU A 115 -19.33 -3.05 -6.16
CA LEU A 115 -18.44 -4.21 -6.32
C LEU A 115 -18.30 -5.04 -5.04
N TYR A 116 -18.30 -4.37 -3.89
CA TYR A 116 -18.30 -5.02 -2.58
C TYR A 116 -19.60 -5.78 -2.31
N ALA A 117 -20.74 -5.15 -2.58
CA ALA A 117 -22.06 -5.78 -2.42
C ALA A 117 -22.24 -6.98 -3.36
N ASP A 118 -21.66 -6.95 -4.56
CA ASP A 118 -21.67 -8.05 -5.54
C ASP A 118 -20.69 -9.18 -5.19
N GLY A 119 -19.86 -9.01 -4.14
CA GLY A 119 -18.85 -9.99 -3.75
C GLY A 119 -17.64 -10.07 -4.69
N ARG A 120 -17.45 -9.06 -5.57
CA ARG A 120 -16.32 -8.98 -6.51
C ARG A 120 -15.04 -8.50 -5.83
N VAL A 121 -15.16 -7.79 -4.72
CA VAL A 121 -14.08 -7.37 -3.84
C VAL A 121 -14.39 -7.74 -2.40
N ARG A 122 -13.39 -8.11 -1.62
CA ARG A 122 -13.56 -8.49 -0.20
C ARG A 122 -13.51 -7.29 0.74
N ALA A 123 -12.83 -6.23 0.33
CA ALA A 123 -12.72 -4.97 1.04
C ALA A 123 -12.55 -3.81 0.05
N ILE A 124 -12.97 -2.62 0.47
CA ILE A 124 -12.81 -1.39 -0.30
C ILE A 124 -12.12 -0.34 0.55
N GLY A 125 -11.43 0.59 -0.09
CA GLY A 125 -10.71 1.65 0.59
C GLY A 125 -10.23 2.72 -0.37
N VAL A 126 -9.31 3.53 0.14
CA VAL A 126 -8.80 4.70 -0.58
C VAL A 126 -7.28 4.78 -0.44
N SER A 127 -6.66 5.57 -1.31
CA SER A 127 -5.25 5.87 -1.23
C SER A 127 -5.02 7.38 -1.39
N ASN A 128 -4.09 7.93 -0.60
CA ASN A 128 -3.74 9.35 -0.60
C ASN A 128 -4.87 10.30 -0.17
N PHE A 129 -5.79 9.85 0.66
CA PHE A 129 -6.86 10.69 1.18
C PHE A 129 -6.40 11.42 2.44
N HIS A 130 -6.55 12.74 2.47
CA HIS A 130 -6.45 13.55 3.67
C HIS A 130 -7.77 13.52 4.48
N ILE A 131 -7.75 14.06 5.70
CA ILE A 131 -8.90 14.03 6.60
C ILE A 131 -10.18 14.59 5.95
N PRO A 132 -10.18 15.76 5.28
CA PRO A 132 -11.41 16.28 4.65
C PRO A 132 -12.00 15.34 3.57
N HIS A 133 -11.13 14.64 2.81
CA HIS A 133 -11.60 13.68 1.81
C HIS A 133 -12.24 12.45 2.47
N LEU A 134 -11.65 11.98 3.59
CA LEU A 134 -12.19 10.85 4.34
C LEU A 134 -13.51 11.22 5.02
N GLU A 135 -13.64 12.42 5.58
CA GLU A 135 -14.87 12.91 6.18
C GLU A 135 -16.02 12.90 5.18
N LEU A 136 -15.78 13.37 3.94
CA LEU A 136 -16.80 13.35 2.90
C LEU A 136 -17.21 11.92 2.51
N ILE A 137 -16.26 10.98 2.40
CA ILE A 137 -16.60 9.57 2.16
C ILE A 137 -17.42 8.99 3.32
N LEU A 138 -17.06 9.29 4.56
CA LEU A 138 -17.79 8.81 5.74
C LEU A 138 -19.21 9.39 5.86
N GLU A 139 -19.43 10.60 5.34
CA GLU A 139 -20.73 11.27 5.30
C GLU A 139 -21.63 10.76 4.17
N GLU A 140 -21.06 10.59 2.95
CA GLU A 140 -21.82 10.37 1.72
C GLU A 140 -21.96 8.88 1.33
N CYS A 141 -21.20 7.98 1.96
CA CYS A 141 -21.15 6.57 1.59
C CYS A 141 -21.57 5.67 2.77
N SER A 142 -22.07 4.47 2.45
CA SER A 142 -22.62 3.55 3.45
C SER A 142 -21.59 2.60 4.04
N VAL A 143 -20.54 2.27 3.28
CA VAL A 143 -19.47 1.38 3.70
C VAL A 143 -18.20 2.20 3.94
N LYS A 144 -17.70 2.21 5.17
CA LYS A 144 -16.47 2.95 5.48
C LYS A 144 -15.25 2.31 4.81
N PRO A 145 -14.24 3.11 4.43
CA PRO A 145 -12.98 2.57 3.92
C PRO A 145 -12.31 1.64 4.93
N THR A 146 -11.90 0.46 4.50
CA THR A 146 -11.12 -0.46 5.34
C THR A 146 -9.68 0.02 5.50
N VAL A 147 -9.14 0.64 4.45
CA VAL A 147 -7.75 1.08 4.36
C VAL A 147 -7.67 2.48 3.78
N ASN A 148 -6.76 3.31 4.31
CA ASN A 148 -6.22 4.46 3.63
C ASN A 148 -4.71 4.22 3.39
N GLN A 149 -4.32 4.01 2.14
CA GLN A 149 -2.93 3.77 1.75
C GLN A 149 -2.25 5.10 1.44
N VAL A 150 -1.25 5.51 2.24
CA VAL A 150 -0.63 6.83 2.14
C VAL A 150 0.90 6.76 2.18
N GLU A 151 1.56 7.81 1.69
CA GLU A 151 2.98 7.99 1.95
C GLU A 151 3.21 8.05 3.46
N CYS A 152 4.01 7.10 3.97
CA CYS A 152 4.35 7.10 5.38
C CYS A 152 5.74 6.49 5.58
N HIS A 153 6.59 7.22 6.30
CA HIS A 153 7.96 6.83 6.65
C HIS A 153 8.43 7.72 7.81
N PRO A 154 9.61 7.49 8.42
CA PRO A 154 10.05 8.26 9.58
C PRO A 154 10.12 9.79 9.38
N ARG A 155 10.29 10.29 8.14
CA ARG A 155 10.27 11.73 7.83
C ARG A 155 8.85 12.29 7.60
N LEU A 156 7.86 11.41 7.42
CA LEU A 156 6.44 11.74 7.25
C LEU A 156 5.60 10.72 8.03
N ALA A 157 5.47 10.91 9.32
CA ALA A 157 4.86 9.92 10.22
C ALA A 157 3.33 9.89 10.19
N GLN A 158 2.68 10.85 9.50
CA GLN A 158 1.21 10.97 9.32
C GLN A 158 0.43 10.92 10.65
N ASN A 159 0.93 11.58 11.70
CA ASN A 159 0.40 11.41 13.05
C ASN A 159 -1.10 11.76 13.16
N GLU A 160 -1.51 12.95 12.69
CA GLU A 160 -2.90 13.39 12.74
C GLU A 160 -3.83 12.49 11.90
N LEU A 161 -3.40 12.19 10.67
CA LEU A 161 -4.15 11.31 9.78
C LEU A 161 -4.29 9.90 10.38
N ARG A 162 -3.22 9.37 10.98
CA ARG A 162 -3.24 8.07 11.64
C ARG A 162 -4.20 8.04 12.83
N GLU A 163 -4.21 9.10 13.66
CA GLU A 163 -5.16 9.23 14.76
C GLU A 163 -6.61 9.28 14.26
N PHE A 164 -6.86 10.04 13.20
CA PHE A 164 -8.17 10.10 12.56
C PHE A 164 -8.59 8.72 12.04
N CYS A 165 -7.72 8.05 11.29
CA CYS A 165 -7.98 6.70 10.76
C CYS A 165 -8.25 5.71 11.89
N THR A 166 -7.44 5.72 12.96
CA THR A 166 -7.62 4.83 14.12
C THR A 166 -8.99 5.03 14.78
N ARG A 167 -9.42 6.29 15.01
CA ARG A 167 -10.72 6.60 15.60
C ARG A 167 -11.91 6.13 14.75
N ASN A 168 -11.72 6.08 13.43
CA ASN A 168 -12.74 5.63 12.49
C ASN A 168 -12.58 4.15 12.09
N GLU A 169 -11.65 3.41 12.72
CA GLU A 169 -11.35 2.01 12.44
C GLU A 169 -10.90 1.78 10.97
N ILE A 170 -10.19 2.75 10.40
CA ILE A 170 -9.55 2.69 9.08
C ILE A 170 -8.08 2.30 9.28
N LEU A 171 -7.61 1.26 8.60
CA LEU A 171 -6.22 0.84 8.66
C LEU A 171 -5.35 1.79 7.82
N LEU A 172 -4.17 2.14 8.35
CA LEU A 172 -3.18 2.89 7.59
C LEU A 172 -2.20 1.93 6.92
N GLU A 173 -2.08 2.02 5.60
CA GLU A 173 -1.10 1.30 4.81
C GLU A 173 -0.04 2.25 4.27
N ALA A 174 1.24 1.93 4.49
CA ALA A 174 2.36 2.79 4.16
C ALA A 174 2.98 2.44 2.80
N TRP A 175 2.83 3.35 1.81
CA TRP A 175 3.64 3.30 0.61
C TRP A 175 4.92 4.14 0.78
N SER A 176 5.96 3.84 -0.02
CA SER A 176 7.32 4.40 0.10
C SER A 176 7.89 4.36 1.53
N PRO A 177 7.74 3.25 2.27
CA PRO A 177 8.17 3.18 3.67
C PRO A 177 9.66 3.44 3.85
N LEU A 178 10.46 3.19 2.82
CA LEU A 178 11.91 3.39 2.78
C LEU A 178 12.32 4.64 1.97
N MET A 179 11.41 5.60 1.75
CA MET A 179 11.67 6.86 1.01
C MET A 179 12.33 6.63 -0.35
N GLN A 180 11.95 5.57 -1.07
CA GLN A 180 12.54 5.19 -2.37
C GLN A 180 14.07 4.96 -2.32
N GLY A 181 14.61 4.54 -1.17
CA GLY A 181 16.05 4.36 -0.97
C GLY A 181 16.80 5.65 -0.61
N GLY A 182 16.07 6.67 -0.12
CA GLY A 182 16.63 7.97 0.25
C GLY A 182 17.45 7.97 1.55
N ASP A 183 17.64 9.18 2.10
CA ASP A 183 18.50 9.47 3.25
C ASP A 183 18.14 8.70 4.53
N ILE A 184 16.93 8.17 4.60
CA ILE A 184 16.48 7.39 5.75
C ILE A 184 17.30 6.12 5.98
N LEU A 185 17.82 5.50 4.91
CA LEU A 185 18.63 4.29 4.99
C LEU A 185 20.08 4.56 5.43
N THR A 186 20.52 5.81 5.38
CA THR A 186 21.84 6.26 5.82
C THR A 186 21.77 7.11 7.10
N ASN A 187 20.59 7.25 7.69
CA ASN A 187 20.40 8.02 8.91
C ASN A 187 21.14 7.38 10.08
N GLU A 188 21.92 8.17 10.81
CA GLU A 188 22.78 7.70 11.91
C GLU A 188 21.97 7.05 13.05
N THR A 189 20.84 7.64 13.42
CA THR A 189 19.96 7.10 14.48
C THR A 189 19.44 5.72 14.10
N ILE A 190 18.90 5.58 12.87
CA ILE A 190 18.40 4.30 12.37
C ILE A 190 19.52 3.29 12.21
N GLY A 191 20.71 3.72 11.72
CA GLY A 191 21.88 2.86 11.59
C GLY A 191 22.38 2.33 12.95
N ALA A 192 22.38 3.17 13.99
CA ALA A 192 22.76 2.78 15.34
C ALA A 192 21.76 1.77 15.95
N ILE A 193 20.46 2.00 15.75
CA ILE A 193 19.41 1.06 16.18
C ILE A 193 19.57 -0.28 15.44
N ALA A 194 19.68 -0.25 14.11
CA ALA A 194 19.88 -1.43 13.28
C ALA A 194 21.08 -2.28 13.76
N GLY A 195 22.21 -1.61 14.06
CA GLY A 195 23.43 -2.27 14.54
C GLY A 195 23.21 -3.01 15.88
N ARG A 196 22.42 -2.46 16.81
CA ARG A 196 22.11 -3.12 18.09
C ARG A 196 21.34 -4.43 17.93
N HIS A 197 20.48 -4.48 16.90
CA HIS A 197 19.66 -5.66 16.59
C HIS A 197 20.31 -6.62 15.57
N GLY A 198 21.50 -6.29 15.03
CA GLY A 198 22.12 -7.06 13.94
C GLY A 198 21.28 -7.06 12.66
N LYS A 199 20.51 -6.01 12.43
CA LYS A 199 19.61 -5.83 11.28
C LYS A 199 20.08 -4.67 10.40
N THR A 200 19.46 -4.54 9.23
CA THR A 200 19.70 -3.40 8.33
C THR A 200 18.79 -2.20 8.67
N PRO A 201 19.13 -0.98 8.23
CA PRO A 201 18.25 0.17 8.34
C PRO A 201 16.87 -0.07 7.71
N ALA A 202 16.79 -0.79 6.59
CA ALA A 202 15.53 -1.13 5.94
C ALA A 202 14.65 -2.02 6.83
N GLN A 203 15.21 -3.07 7.41
CA GLN A 203 14.50 -3.94 8.37
C GLN A 203 14.03 -3.16 9.59
N THR A 204 14.84 -2.27 10.11
CA THR A 204 14.51 -1.42 11.26
C THR A 204 13.31 -0.52 10.97
N VAL A 205 13.27 0.14 9.81
CA VAL A 205 12.13 0.98 9.41
C VAL A 205 10.88 0.15 9.17
N ILE A 206 10.99 -1.01 8.53
CA ILE A 206 9.85 -1.92 8.35
C ILE A 206 9.31 -2.37 9.72
N ARG A 207 10.17 -2.76 10.64
CA ARG A 207 9.78 -3.15 12.00
C ARG A 207 9.08 -2.02 12.76
N TRP A 208 9.57 -0.78 12.63
CA TRP A 208 8.92 0.41 13.18
C TRP A 208 7.48 0.58 12.67
N HIS A 209 7.24 0.38 11.36
CA HIS A 209 5.88 0.40 10.80
C HIS A 209 4.99 -0.68 11.42
N LEU A 210 5.49 -1.92 11.51
CA LEU A 210 4.74 -3.04 12.07
C LEU A 210 4.36 -2.78 13.54
N GLN A 211 5.28 -2.25 14.34
CA GLN A 211 5.02 -1.92 15.76
C GLN A 211 4.08 -0.71 15.94
N LYS A 212 4.01 0.19 14.96
CA LYS A 212 2.97 1.25 14.92
C LYS A 212 1.59 0.72 14.51
N GLY A 213 1.47 -0.55 14.16
CA GLY A 213 0.22 -1.15 13.63
C GLY A 213 -0.08 -0.80 12.17
N ASN A 214 0.87 -0.21 11.45
CA ASN A 214 0.71 0.06 10.03
C ASN A 214 0.86 -1.23 9.22
N ILE A 215 0.14 -1.30 8.09
CA ILE A 215 0.45 -2.22 7.01
C ILE A 215 1.56 -1.58 6.18
N VAL A 216 2.52 -2.35 5.70
CA VAL A 216 3.68 -1.81 4.99
C VAL A 216 4.00 -2.61 3.73
N ILE A 217 4.24 -1.89 2.62
CA ILE A 217 4.45 -2.49 1.29
C ILE A 217 5.77 -2.03 0.64
N PRO A 218 6.93 -2.39 1.20
CA PRO A 218 8.21 -2.09 0.59
C PRO A 218 8.32 -2.73 -0.80
N LYS A 219 8.94 -2.00 -1.73
CA LYS A 219 9.21 -2.46 -3.09
C LYS A 219 10.65 -2.96 -3.22
N SER A 220 10.84 -4.11 -3.84
CA SER A 220 12.14 -4.54 -4.34
C SER A 220 11.98 -5.48 -5.53
N VAL A 221 12.96 -5.47 -6.45
CA VAL A 221 13.11 -6.42 -7.56
C VAL A 221 14.28 -7.37 -7.34
N THR A 222 15.04 -7.17 -6.27
CA THR A 222 16.23 -7.97 -5.95
C THR A 222 15.83 -9.09 -4.98
N PRO A 223 15.95 -10.38 -5.33
CA PRO A 223 15.50 -11.50 -4.48
C PRO A 223 16.08 -11.48 -3.06
N SER A 224 17.36 -11.11 -2.91
CA SER A 224 17.98 -11.01 -1.58
C SER A 224 17.35 -9.91 -0.71
N ARG A 225 17.01 -8.75 -1.31
CA ARG A 225 16.34 -7.65 -0.60
C ARG A 225 14.87 -7.96 -0.30
N ILE A 226 14.18 -8.69 -1.18
CA ILE A 226 12.80 -9.17 -0.90
C ILE A 226 12.83 -10.06 0.34
N ARG A 227 13.80 -10.97 0.44
CA ARG A 227 14.00 -11.84 1.62
C ARG A 227 14.38 -11.03 2.86
N GLU A 228 15.33 -10.10 2.75
CA GLU A 228 15.77 -9.22 3.84
C GLU A 228 14.61 -8.41 4.41
N ASN A 229 13.78 -7.80 3.55
CA ASN A 229 12.61 -7.03 3.98
C ASN A 229 11.54 -7.89 4.68
N PHE A 230 11.52 -9.19 4.46
CA PHE A 230 10.61 -10.12 5.12
C PHE A 230 11.14 -10.59 6.49
N ASP A 231 12.44 -10.58 6.70
CA ASP A 231 13.12 -11.02 7.91
C ASP A 231 13.07 -9.93 9.01
N VAL A 232 11.87 -9.64 9.50
CA VAL A 232 11.59 -8.52 10.44
C VAL A 232 10.71 -8.93 11.64
N PHE A 233 10.41 -10.23 11.77
CA PHE A 233 9.50 -10.72 12.81
C PHE A 233 10.22 -11.33 14.02
N ASP A 234 11.54 -11.45 13.98
CA ASP A 234 12.38 -12.10 14.99
C ASP A 234 13.01 -11.13 16.00
N PHE A 235 12.71 -9.82 15.90
CA PHE A 235 13.20 -8.78 16.83
C PHE A 235 12.13 -7.73 17.09
N GLU A 236 12.30 -6.95 18.15
CA GLU A 236 11.43 -5.84 18.53
C GLU A 236 12.25 -4.60 18.88
N LEU A 237 11.78 -3.45 18.43
CA LEU A 237 12.30 -2.15 18.83
C LEU A 237 11.78 -1.80 20.22
N THR A 238 12.64 -1.30 21.07
CA THR A 238 12.26 -0.79 22.40
C THR A 238 11.41 0.48 22.27
N GLN A 239 10.74 0.88 23.35
CA GLN A 239 9.98 2.13 23.38
C GLN A 239 10.86 3.36 23.11
N GLU A 240 12.12 3.36 23.61
CA GLU A 240 13.10 4.42 23.37
C GLU A 240 13.47 4.48 21.88
N GLU A 241 13.78 3.35 21.26
CA GLU A 241 14.10 3.26 19.83
C GLU A 241 12.91 3.69 18.95
N MET A 242 11.70 3.30 19.33
CA MET A 242 10.48 3.78 18.67
C MET A 242 10.32 5.30 18.79
N ALA A 243 10.62 5.88 19.96
CA ALA A 243 10.59 7.32 20.18
C ALA A 243 11.67 8.05 19.36
N ASP A 244 12.89 7.51 19.30
CA ASP A 244 13.99 8.05 18.52
C ASP A 244 13.62 8.11 17.03
N ILE A 245 13.04 7.04 16.47
CA ILE A 245 12.59 7.02 15.07
C ILE A 245 11.41 7.98 14.87
N ASN A 246 10.46 8.05 15.79
CA ASN A 246 9.35 9.01 15.73
C ASN A 246 9.84 10.47 15.74
N GLY A 247 10.93 10.76 16.46
CA GLY A 247 11.58 12.08 16.49
C GLY A 247 12.19 12.53 15.17
N LEU A 248 12.32 11.64 14.19
CA LEU A 248 12.82 11.97 12.86
C LEU A 248 11.77 12.64 11.97
N ASN A 249 10.52 12.76 12.40
CA ASN A 249 9.44 13.36 11.63
C ASN A 249 9.74 14.83 11.29
N GLN A 250 9.51 15.19 10.05
CA GLN A 250 9.71 16.53 9.49
C GLN A 250 8.53 16.98 8.63
N ASP A 251 7.48 16.16 8.57
CA ASP A 251 6.33 16.32 7.65
C ASP A 251 6.76 16.49 6.18
N LYS A 252 7.90 15.85 5.83
CA LYS A 252 8.54 15.95 4.52
C LYS A 252 8.07 14.83 3.60
N ARG A 253 7.38 15.20 2.52
CA ARG A 253 6.97 14.29 1.44
C ARG A 253 8.10 14.03 0.44
N VAL A 254 8.07 12.86 -0.18
CA VAL A 254 8.82 12.52 -1.41
C VAL A 254 7.89 12.34 -2.60
N GLY A 255 6.61 12.12 -2.36
CA GLY A 255 5.54 12.10 -3.35
C GLY A 255 4.76 13.42 -3.43
N PRO A 256 3.77 13.49 -4.34
CA PRO A 256 2.94 14.68 -4.50
C PRO A 256 2.02 14.93 -3.30
N ASN A 257 1.58 16.20 -3.14
CA ASN A 257 0.54 16.55 -2.19
C ASN A 257 -0.83 16.10 -2.74
N PRO A 258 -1.60 15.27 -1.99
CA PRO A 258 -2.92 14.81 -2.42
C PRO A 258 -3.94 15.90 -2.74
N ASP A 259 -3.85 17.06 -2.08
CA ASP A 259 -4.78 18.18 -2.30
C ASP A 259 -4.53 18.91 -3.64
N GLU A 260 -3.33 18.74 -4.19
CA GLU A 260 -2.86 19.43 -5.40
C GLU A 260 -2.66 18.48 -6.58
N PHE A 261 -2.69 17.16 -6.35
CA PHE A 261 -2.42 16.16 -7.37
C PHE A 261 -3.67 15.90 -8.21
N ASN A 262 -3.72 16.51 -9.41
CA ASN A 262 -4.86 16.47 -10.34
C ASN A 262 -4.52 15.81 -11.69
N ASN A 263 -3.45 15.02 -11.76
CA ASN A 263 -3.07 14.34 -13.00
C ASN A 263 -4.04 13.19 -13.30
N ALA A 264 -4.59 13.20 -14.53
CA ALA A 264 -5.44 12.12 -15.05
C ALA A 264 -4.61 10.95 -15.59
#